data_7be82788279d8bd3e02fdd40c843197e
#
_entry.id   7be82788279d8bd3e02fdd40c843197e
#
_cell.length_a   1.000
_cell.length_b   1.000
_cell.length_c   1.000
_cell.angle_alpha   90.00
_cell.angle_beta   90.00
_cell.angle_gamma   90.00
#
_symmetry.space_group_name_H-M   'P 1'
#
loop_
_entity.id
_entity.type
_entity.pdbx_description
1 polymer ?
#
loop_
_entity_poly.entity_id
_entity_poly.type
_entity_poly.pdbx_seq_one_letter_code
_entity_poly.pdbx_strand_id
1 'polypeptide(L)'
;NGIETKEERAIYAALQLYAIQKQGRRGKEASDTVKNIGEALRKLRADASREAMDRRFVSVLSAASFADFLYQLRQLVKLAKAKKALPVDFAALAEDLYWYQIGAREKVCLRWAEAYYRIEKKKEDK
;
A
#
# COMPACT_ATOMS: atom_id res chain seq x y z
N ASN A 1 -22.77 12.67 15.50
CA ASN A 1 -23.37 13.33 14.58
C ASN A 1 -22.69 13.33 13.22
N GLY A 2 -22.25 12.34 12.74
CA GLY A 2 -21.79 12.23 11.40
C GLY A 2 -20.34 12.60 11.14
N ILE A 3 -19.65 13.02 12.16
CA ILE A 3 -18.25 13.32 11.98
C ILE A 3 -17.44 12.05 12.14
N GLU A 4 -16.76 11.70 11.07
CA GLU A 4 -15.94 10.52 11.05
C GLU A 4 -14.72 10.70 11.91
N THR A 5 -14.41 9.73 12.77
CA THR A 5 -13.16 9.78 13.53
C THR A 5 -12.01 9.39 12.61
N LYS A 6 -10.81 9.66 13.06
CA LYS A 6 -9.63 9.26 12.29
C LYS A 6 -9.51 7.74 12.22
N GLU A 7 -9.91 7.05 13.29
CA GLU A 7 -9.94 5.59 13.27
C GLU A 7 -10.91 5.07 12.22
N GLU A 8 -12.11 5.64 12.19
CA GLU A 8 -13.11 5.21 11.22
C GLU A 8 -12.65 5.48 9.80
N ARG A 9 -12.03 6.63 9.58
CA ARG A 9 -11.52 6.98 8.27
C ARG A 9 -10.45 6.00 7.81
N ALA A 10 -9.57 5.61 8.72
CA ALA A 10 -8.52 4.65 8.40
C ALA A 10 -9.12 3.29 8.06
N ILE A 11 -10.09 2.84 8.84
CA ILE A 11 -10.72 1.54 8.60
C ILE A 11 -11.48 1.55 7.29
N TYR A 12 -12.26 2.59 7.02
CA TYR A 12 -13.00 2.68 5.77
C TYR A 12 -12.05 2.70 4.57
N ALA A 13 -10.95 3.43 4.68
CA ALA A 13 -9.98 3.49 3.60
C ALA A 13 -9.35 2.12 3.35
N ALA A 14 -8.99 1.42 4.41
CA ALA A 14 -8.40 0.09 4.25
C ALA A 14 -9.40 -0.88 3.64
N LEU A 15 -10.67 -0.80 4.04
CA LEU A 15 -11.69 -1.65 3.46
C LEU A 15 -11.91 -1.34 1.99
N GLN A 16 -11.86 -0.07 1.62
CA GLN A 16 -11.96 0.33 0.23
C GLN A 16 -10.82 -0.25 -0.60
N LEU A 17 -9.62 -0.18 -0.06
CA LEU A 17 -8.47 -0.72 -0.77
C LEU A 17 -8.55 -2.23 -0.89
N TYR A 18 -9.04 -2.88 0.17
CA TYR A 18 -9.26 -4.32 0.11
C TYR A 18 -10.26 -4.66 -0.99
N ALA A 19 -11.37 -3.91 -1.06
CA ALA A 19 -12.38 -4.17 -2.07
C ALA A 19 -11.82 -3.99 -3.48
N ILE A 20 -10.98 -2.97 -3.66
CA ILE A 20 -10.39 -2.73 -4.96
C ILE A 20 -9.51 -3.90 -5.39
N GLN A 21 -8.66 -4.38 -4.47
CA GLN A 21 -7.75 -5.44 -4.85
C GLN A 21 -8.47 -6.78 -5.04
N LYS A 22 -9.66 -6.92 -4.48
CA LYS A 22 -10.44 -8.15 -4.66
C LYS A 22 -11.24 -8.15 -5.96
N GLN A 23 -11.46 -6.99 -6.56
CA GLN A 23 -12.28 -6.92 -7.76
C GLN A 23 -11.73 -7.82 -8.84
N GLY A 24 -12.59 -8.65 -9.39
CA GLY A 24 -12.19 -9.55 -10.46
C GLY A 24 -11.43 -10.78 -10.02
N ARG A 25 -11.24 -10.95 -8.70
CA ARG A 25 -10.51 -12.11 -8.21
C ARG A 25 -11.44 -12.98 -7.43
N ARG A 26 -11.75 -14.14 -7.94
CA ARG A 26 -12.69 -15.00 -7.28
C ARG A 26 -12.01 -15.80 -6.22
N GLY A 27 -12.37 -15.52 -5.00
CA GLY A 27 -12.04 -16.36 -3.87
C GLY A 27 -10.59 -16.55 -3.55
N LYS A 28 -9.69 -15.90 -4.27
CA LYS A 28 -8.29 -16.08 -3.99
C LYS A 28 -7.78 -14.97 -3.12
N GLU A 29 -7.29 -15.33 -1.97
CA GLU A 29 -6.60 -14.39 -1.11
C GLU A 29 -5.11 -14.54 -1.33
N ALA A 30 -4.38 -13.48 -1.09
CA ALA A 30 -2.94 -13.57 -1.12
C ALA A 30 -2.47 -14.40 0.06
N SER A 31 -1.51 -15.29 -0.18
CA SER A 31 -0.86 -15.99 0.91
C SER A 31 0.37 -15.19 1.30
N ASP A 32 0.91 -15.49 2.46
CA ASP A 32 2.15 -14.85 2.94
C ASP A 32 2.03 -13.35 2.97
N THR A 33 0.95 -12.85 3.56
CA THR A 33 0.77 -11.42 3.66
C THR A 33 1.82 -10.80 4.57
N VAL A 34 2.17 -9.56 4.26
CA VAL A 34 3.11 -8.78 5.07
C VAL A 34 2.40 -7.56 5.59
N LYS A 35 2.93 -6.98 6.65
CA LYS A 35 2.26 -5.84 7.28
C LYS A 35 2.56 -4.53 6.60
N ASN A 36 3.71 -4.42 5.95
CA ASN A 36 4.13 -3.17 5.31
C ASN A 36 3.72 -3.18 3.86
N ILE A 37 2.86 -2.23 3.46
CA ILE A 37 2.37 -2.23 2.08
C ILE A 37 3.50 -1.94 1.10
N GLY A 38 4.54 -1.23 1.52
CA GLY A 38 5.68 -1.03 0.64
C GLY A 38 6.32 -2.36 0.26
N GLU A 39 6.46 -3.25 1.23
CA GLU A 39 6.98 -4.58 0.95
C GLU A 39 6.04 -5.38 0.07
N ALA A 40 4.73 -5.29 0.33
CA ALA A 40 3.75 -6.00 -0.47
C ALA A 40 3.80 -5.56 -1.93
N LEU A 41 3.92 -4.26 -2.15
CA LEU A 41 4.00 -3.72 -3.49
C LEU A 41 5.30 -4.12 -4.18
N ARG A 42 6.39 -4.16 -3.42
CA ARG A 42 7.66 -4.60 -3.98
C ARG A 42 7.56 -6.04 -4.51
N LYS A 43 6.84 -6.88 -3.79
CA LYS A 43 6.66 -8.27 -4.21
C LYS A 43 5.91 -8.39 -5.52
N LEU A 44 5.06 -7.42 -5.83
CA LEU A 44 4.28 -7.45 -7.07
C LEU A 44 4.95 -6.70 -8.22
N ARG A 45 6.05 -6.03 -7.93
CA ARG A 45 6.72 -5.22 -8.92
C ARG A 45 7.44 -6.13 -9.89
N ALA A 46 7.05 -6.07 -11.14
CA ALA A 46 7.70 -6.87 -12.18
C ALA A 46 8.42 -5.93 -13.12
N ASP A 47 9.35 -6.48 -13.89
CA ASP A 47 10.15 -5.65 -14.78
C ASP A 47 9.28 -4.80 -15.70
N ALA A 48 8.24 -5.39 -16.26
CA ALA A 48 7.41 -4.68 -17.23
C ALA A 48 6.61 -3.55 -16.60
N SER A 49 6.32 -3.63 -15.31
CA SER A 49 5.49 -2.63 -14.64
C SER A 49 6.29 -1.79 -13.64
N ARG A 50 7.57 -2.06 -13.50
CA ARG A 50 8.35 -1.42 -12.45
C ARG A 50 8.33 0.10 -12.56
N GLU A 51 8.54 0.61 -13.76
CA GLU A 51 8.61 2.06 -13.92
C GLU A 51 7.28 2.71 -13.59
N ALA A 52 6.18 2.11 -14.04
CA ALA A 52 4.86 2.65 -13.76
C ALA A 52 4.55 2.60 -12.26
N MET A 53 4.89 1.51 -11.60
CA MET A 53 4.66 1.39 -10.17
C MET A 53 5.52 2.38 -9.39
N ASP A 54 6.77 2.54 -9.81
CA ASP A 54 7.66 3.47 -9.12
C ASP A 54 7.13 4.90 -9.21
N ARG A 55 6.63 5.29 -10.38
CA ARG A 55 6.05 6.63 -10.54
C ARG A 55 4.83 6.82 -9.64
N ARG A 56 3.98 5.82 -9.60
CA ARG A 56 2.78 5.90 -8.74
C ARG A 56 3.16 5.94 -7.27
N PHE A 57 4.17 5.18 -6.89
CA PHE A 57 4.58 5.16 -5.50
C PHE A 57 5.12 6.53 -5.07
N VAL A 58 5.89 7.17 -5.96
CA VAL A 58 6.38 8.52 -5.66
C VAL A 58 5.19 9.47 -5.46
N SER A 59 4.15 9.34 -6.27
CA SER A 59 2.96 10.17 -6.10
C SER A 59 2.30 9.95 -4.75
N VAL A 60 2.27 8.71 -4.27
CA VAL A 60 1.73 8.42 -2.94
C VAL A 60 2.55 9.15 -1.88
N LEU A 61 3.87 9.02 -1.95
CA LEU A 61 4.75 9.61 -0.93
C LEU A 61 4.70 11.14 -0.95
N SER A 62 4.38 11.72 -2.10
CA SER A 62 4.40 13.18 -2.28
C SER A 62 3.04 13.83 -2.08
N ALA A 63 2.05 13.08 -1.64
CA ALA A 63 0.68 13.61 -1.56
C ALA A 63 0.59 14.78 -0.61
N ALA A 64 -0.25 15.75 -0.97
CA ALA A 64 -0.36 16.99 -0.21
C ALA A 64 -1.33 16.88 0.97
N SER A 65 -2.23 15.90 0.94
CA SER A 65 -3.24 15.76 1.98
C SER A 65 -3.58 14.28 2.12
N PHE A 66 -4.31 13.94 3.18
CA PHE A 66 -4.74 12.56 3.34
C PHE A 66 -5.65 12.13 2.20
N ALA A 67 -6.54 13.02 1.76
CA ALA A 67 -7.42 12.69 0.63
C ALA A 67 -6.61 12.40 -0.62
N ASP A 68 -5.61 13.22 -0.91
CA ASP A 68 -4.74 13.00 -2.05
C ASP A 68 -3.95 11.71 -1.87
N PHE A 69 -3.44 11.48 -0.67
CA PHE A 69 -2.72 10.26 -0.35
C PHE A 69 -3.56 9.02 -0.68
N LEU A 70 -4.81 9.02 -0.24
CA LEU A 70 -5.70 7.89 -0.52
C LEU A 70 -6.00 7.76 -2.00
N TYR A 71 -6.18 8.87 -2.68
CA TYR A 71 -6.41 8.83 -4.12
C TYR A 71 -5.24 8.16 -4.83
N GLN A 72 -4.03 8.62 -4.52
CA GLN A 72 -2.84 8.07 -5.15
C GLN A 72 -2.65 6.60 -4.78
N LEU A 73 -2.94 6.27 -3.53
CA LEU A 73 -2.80 4.89 -3.09
C LEU A 73 -3.78 3.97 -3.81
N ARG A 74 -5.01 4.44 -4.02
CA ARG A 74 -5.99 3.66 -4.77
C ARG A 74 -5.50 3.38 -6.19
N GLN A 75 -4.92 4.39 -6.84
CA GLN A 75 -4.41 4.19 -8.19
C GLN A 75 -3.28 3.16 -8.21
N LEU A 76 -2.42 3.21 -7.20
CA LEU A 76 -1.31 2.27 -7.11
C LEU A 76 -1.81 0.84 -6.87
N VAL A 77 -2.80 0.68 -5.98
CA VAL A 77 -3.36 -0.64 -5.72
C VAL A 77 -4.03 -1.20 -6.96
N LYS A 78 -4.73 -0.37 -7.73
CA LYS A 78 -5.35 -0.81 -8.97
C LYS A 78 -4.30 -1.32 -9.95
N LEU A 79 -3.19 -0.64 -10.04
CA LEU A 79 -2.12 -1.07 -10.93
C LEU A 79 -1.50 -2.37 -10.44
N ALA A 80 -1.24 -2.46 -9.14
CA ALA A 80 -0.58 -3.64 -8.59
C ALA A 80 -1.45 -4.89 -8.71
N LYS A 81 -2.76 -4.75 -8.47
CA LYS A 81 -3.63 -5.91 -8.45
C LYS A 81 -3.79 -6.55 -9.83
N ALA A 82 -3.39 -5.85 -10.88
CA ALA A 82 -3.49 -6.42 -12.22
C ALA A 82 -2.65 -7.67 -12.35
N LYS A 83 -1.64 -7.83 -11.50
CA LYS A 83 -0.77 -8.99 -11.57
C LYS A 83 -1.23 -10.11 -10.64
N LYS A 84 -1.39 -9.82 -9.37
CA LYS A 84 -1.76 -10.80 -8.36
C LYS A 84 -2.47 -10.10 -7.24
N ALA A 85 -3.07 -10.87 -6.35
CA ALA A 85 -3.63 -10.31 -5.13
C ALA A 85 -2.53 -9.61 -4.34
N LEU A 86 -2.85 -8.46 -3.79
CA LEU A 86 -1.90 -7.68 -3.01
C LEU A 86 -1.66 -8.38 -1.66
N PRO A 87 -0.44 -8.81 -1.39
CA PRO A 87 -0.18 -9.61 -0.18
C PRO A 87 0.06 -8.73 1.05
N VAL A 88 -0.86 -7.83 1.36
CA VAL A 88 -0.73 -6.97 2.53
C VAL A 88 -1.80 -7.33 3.56
N ASP A 89 -1.41 -7.23 4.82
CA ASP A 89 -2.35 -7.36 5.94
C ASP A 89 -3.12 -6.05 6.02
N PHE A 90 -4.41 -6.08 5.68
CA PHE A 90 -5.20 -4.85 5.61
C PHE A 90 -5.49 -4.27 6.99
N ALA A 91 -5.43 -5.06 8.05
CA ALA A 91 -5.54 -4.51 9.40
C ALA A 91 -4.30 -3.68 9.73
N ALA A 92 -3.13 -4.17 9.36
CA ALA A 92 -1.90 -3.39 9.56
C ALA A 92 -1.90 -2.13 8.71
N LEU A 93 -2.45 -2.21 7.51
CA LEU A 93 -2.58 -1.04 6.65
C LEU A 93 -3.48 0.00 7.30
N ALA A 94 -4.59 -0.44 7.90
CA ALA A 94 -5.48 0.49 8.58
C ALA A 94 -4.75 1.22 9.71
N GLU A 95 -3.89 0.52 10.45
CA GLU A 95 -3.09 1.16 11.48
C GLU A 95 -2.19 2.25 10.90
N ASP A 96 -1.52 1.95 9.79
CA ASP A 96 -0.65 2.94 9.16
C ASP A 96 -1.45 4.16 8.71
N LEU A 97 -2.66 3.95 8.18
CA LEU A 97 -3.49 5.05 7.73
C LEU A 97 -3.96 5.91 8.91
N TYR A 98 -4.19 5.27 10.05
CA TYR A 98 -4.52 6.01 11.26
C TYR A 98 -3.33 6.89 11.69
N TRP A 99 -2.15 6.29 11.81
CA TRP A 99 -0.97 7.03 12.24
C TRP A 99 -0.61 8.16 11.28
N TYR A 100 -0.83 7.94 9.98
CA TYR A 100 -0.60 8.99 8.99
C TYR A 100 -1.40 10.24 9.33
N GLN A 101 -2.63 10.05 9.81
CA GLN A 101 -3.52 11.18 10.09
C GLN A 101 -3.17 11.93 11.38
N ILE A 102 -2.47 11.29 12.31
CA ILE A 102 -2.28 11.88 13.63
C ILE A 102 -0.82 12.25 13.91
N GLY A 103 -0.10 12.63 12.88
CA GLY A 103 1.20 13.22 13.09
C GLY A 103 2.38 12.32 12.76
N ALA A 104 2.15 11.10 12.35
CA ALA A 104 3.23 10.18 12.01
C ALA A 104 3.38 9.98 10.52
N ARG A 105 2.91 10.95 9.73
CA ARG A 105 2.94 10.87 8.28
C ARG A 105 4.32 10.54 7.74
N GLU A 106 5.33 11.25 8.24
CA GLU A 106 6.67 11.05 7.72
C GLU A 106 7.22 9.69 8.06
N LYS A 107 6.91 9.21 9.28
CA LYS A 107 7.37 7.88 9.68
C LYS A 107 6.72 6.79 8.85
N VAL A 108 5.43 6.91 8.59
CA VAL A 108 4.72 5.93 7.79
C VAL A 108 5.31 5.91 6.38
N CYS A 109 5.48 7.07 5.78
CA CYS A 109 6.01 7.15 4.42
C CYS A 109 7.43 6.62 4.34
N LEU A 110 8.24 6.92 5.34
CA LEU A 110 9.62 6.43 5.36
C LEU A 110 9.66 4.90 5.46
N ARG A 111 8.84 4.32 6.34
CA ARG A 111 8.82 2.86 6.47
C ARG A 111 8.37 2.18 5.18
N TRP A 112 7.36 2.77 4.52
CA TRP A 112 6.89 2.23 3.26
C TRP A 112 7.98 2.33 2.19
N ALA A 113 8.65 3.48 2.13
CA ALA A 113 9.68 3.70 1.12
C ALA A 113 10.85 2.76 1.33
N GLU A 114 11.28 2.59 2.57
CA GLU A 114 12.38 1.68 2.86
C GLU A 114 12.08 0.27 2.43
N ALA A 115 10.86 -0.18 2.69
CA ALA A 115 10.47 -1.53 2.31
C ALA A 115 10.31 -1.68 0.80
N TYR A 116 9.76 -0.66 0.14
CA TYR A 116 9.52 -0.72 -1.28
C TYR A 116 10.82 -0.69 -2.08
N TYR A 117 11.75 0.15 -1.65
CA TYR A 117 13.00 0.33 -2.39
C TYR A 117 14.11 -0.60 -1.92
N ARG A 118 13.80 -1.51 -1.01
CA ARG A 118 14.82 -2.41 -0.49
C ARG A 118 15.45 -3.21 -1.62
N ILE A 119 16.77 -3.24 -1.60
CA ILE A 119 17.49 -4.04 -2.56
C ILE A 119 17.77 -5.38 -1.91
N GLU A 120 17.31 -6.44 -2.56
CA GLU A 120 17.57 -7.76 -2.02
C GLU A 120 18.98 -8.15 -2.30
N LYS A 121 19.71 -8.55 -1.26
CA LYS A 121 21.03 -9.04 -1.47
C LYS A 121 20.96 -10.35 -2.15
N LYS A 122 21.68 -10.51 -3.22
CA LYS A 122 21.78 -11.78 -3.82
C LYS A 122 22.54 -12.66 -2.92
N LYS A 123 22.06 -13.83 -2.80
CA LYS A 123 22.81 -14.77 -2.06
C LYS A 123 24.03 -15.05 -2.79
N GLU A 124 25.03 -14.67 -2.48
CA GLU A 124 26.15 -14.83 -3.23
C GLU A 124 26.89 -15.69 -2.84
N ASP A 125 26.92 -15.68 -2.95
CA ASP A 125 27.48 -16.02 -2.61
C ASP A 125 28.24 -16.44 -2.18
N LYS A 126 28.38 -16.50 -2.12
CA LYS A 126 29.06 -16.64 -1.65
C LYS A 126 29.45 -17.07 -1.62
#